data_d8b9894b21f628ab01592bc7a76a8c05
#
_entry.id   d8b9894b21f628ab01592bc7a76a8c05
#
_cell.length_a   1.000
_cell.length_b   1.000
_cell.length_c   1.000
_cell.angle_alpha   90.00
_cell.angle_beta   90.00
_cell.angle_gamma   90.00
#
_symmetry.space_group_name_H-M   'P 1'
#
loop_
_entity.id
_entity.type
_entity.pdbx_description
1 polymer ?
#
loop_
_entity_poly.entity_id
_entity_poly.type
_entity_poly.pdbx_seq_one_letter_code
_entity_poly.pdbx_strand_id
1 'polypeptide(L)'
;MTITDAPLTQAPTSDEDVLARARRIVLEEGKPLGYDDLVEVLRTGDDRLEELLQLAHEVRLKYNGDEVEVEGIVSLKTGGCPEDCHFCSQSGQFTSPVRSVWLNIPQLVRAAKQTRETGASEFCIVAAVRGPDAKLMEQMREGVKAIHDEVDIQ
;
A
#
# COMPACT_ATOMS: atom_id res chain seq x y z
N MET A 1 5.04 10.58 -25.36
CA MET A 1 6.27 10.71 -24.59
C MET A 1 7.03 9.40 -24.76
N THR A 2 8.05 9.39 -25.62
CA THR A 2 8.78 8.17 -25.99
C THR A 2 9.83 7.92 -24.89
N ILE A 3 9.68 6.82 -24.18
CA ILE A 3 10.69 6.34 -23.23
C ILE A 3 11.87 5.87 -24.07
N THR A 4 12.94 6.64 -24.05
CA THR A 4 14.22 6.25 -24.67
C THR A 4 14.84 5.16 -23.81
N ASP A 5 14.99 3.96 -24.39
CA ASP A 5 15.80 2.88 -23.82
C ASP A 5 17.24 3.36 -23.68
N ALA A 6 17.62 3.80 -22.49
CA ALA A 6 19.02 3.96 -22.15
C ALA A 6 19.65 2.57 -22.03
N PRO A 7 20.83 2.31 -22.63
CA PRO A 7 21.49 1.02 -22.47
C PRO A 7 21.81 0.80 -20.98
N LEU A 8 21.24 -0.26 -20.42
CA LEU A 8 21.53 -0.69 -19.05
C LEU A 8 23.03 -1.05 -19.01
N THR A 9 23.79 -0.26 -18.28
CA THR A 9 25.20 -0.55 -17.96
C THR A 9 25.27 -1.96 -17.37
N GLN A 10 26.15 -2.80 -17.92
CA GLN A 10 26.38 -4.14 -17.37
C GLN A 10 26.91 -3.97 -15.95
N ALA A 11 26.19 -4.57 -14.98
CA ALA A 11 26.62 -4.61 -13.60
C ALA A 11 27.93 -5.40 -13.47
N PRO A 12 28.79 -5.09 -12.48
CA PRO A 12 29.99 -5.85 -12.23
C PRO A 12 29.60 -7.29 -11.88
N THR A 13 30.06 -8.24 -12.68
CA THR A 13 29.89 -9.67 -12.45
C THR A 13 30.73 -10.08 -11.23
N SER A 14 30.15 -10.02 -10.03
CA SER A 14 30.70 -10.80 -8.91
C SER A 14 30.33 -12.26 -9.16
N ASP A 15 31.27 -13.19 -8.96
CA ASP A 15 31.02 -14.64 -9.03
C ASP A 15 30.04 -15.11 -7.93
N GLU A 16 29.65 -14.24 -7.02
CA GLU A 16 28.71 -14.50 -5.93
C GLU A 16 27.26 -14.49 -6.46
N ASP A 17 26.52 -15.52 -6.12
CA ASP A 17 25.07 -15.59 -6.45
C ASP A 17 24.32 -14.38 -5.90
N VAL A 18 23.40 -13.83 -6.71
CA VAL A 18 22.67 -12.59 -6.40
C VAL A 18 21.87 -12.68 -5.10
N LEU A 19 21.18 -13.80 -4.85
CA LEU A 19 20.38 -13.97 -3.63
C LEU A 19 21.27 -14.23 -2.42
N ALA A 20 22.39 -14.93 -2.58
CA ALA A 20 23.38 -15.12 -1.50
C ALA A 20 24.02 -13.77 -1.12
N ARG A 21 24.38 -12.94 -2.12
CA ARG A 21 24.92 -11.59 -1.90
C ARG A 21 23.88 -10.69 -1.21
N ALA A 22 22.64 -10.69 -1.67
CA ALA A 22 21.56 -9.93 -1.06
C ALA A 22 21.33 -10.35 0.40
N ARG A 23 21.32 -11.66 0.68
CA ARG A 23 21.21 -12.22 2.03
C ARG A 23 22.32 -11.68 2.93
N ARG A 24 23.56 -11.78 2.51
CA ARG A 24 24.73 -11.32 3.28
C ARG A 24 24.61 -9.82 3.58
N ILE A 25 24.35 -8.98 2.58
CA ILE A 25 24.25 -7.53 2.75
C ILE A 25 23.14 -7.17 3.74
N VAL A 26 21.94 -7.72 3.53
CA VAL A 26 20.75 -7.29 4.31
C VAL A 26 20.69 -7.98 5.67
N LEU A 27 20.89 -9.30 5.72
CA LEU A 27 20.71 -10.05 6.97
C LEU A 27 21.96 -10.11 7.85
N GLU A 28 23.18 -10.13 7.28
CA GLU A 28 24.41 -10.26 8.07
C GLU A 28 25.03 -8.89 8.34
N GLU A 29 25.18 -8.05 7.31
CA GLU A 29 25.80 -6.74 7.45
C GLU A 29 24.81 -5.65 7.91
N GLY A 30 23.48 -5.89 7.81
CA GLY A 30 22.44 -4.95 8.20
C GLY A 30 22.39 -3.68 7.32
N LYS A 31 22.81 -3.79 6.06
CA LYS A 31 22.86 -2.68 5.10
C LYS A 31 21.75 -2.79 4.06
N PRO A 32 21.25 -1.66 3.52
CA PRO A 32 20.38 -1.71 2.35
C PRO A 32 21.13 -2.20 1.11
N LEU A 33 20.42 -2.84 0.18
CA LEU A 33 20.96 -3.16 -1.14
C LEU A 33 21.21 -1.88 -1.95
N GLY A 34 22.31 -1.87 -2.71
CA GLY A 34 22.57 -0.85 -3.71
C GLY A 34 21.63 -0.97 -4.92
N TYR A 35 21.60 0.06 -5.78
CA TYR A 35 20.74 0.06 -6.96
C TYR A 35 21.01 -1.14 -7.89
N ASP A 36 22.25 -1.44 -8.16
CA ASP A 36 22.63 -2.54 -9.06
C ASP A 36 22.21 -3.91 -8.48
N ASP A 37 22.42 -4.12 -7.17
CA ASP A 37 21.98 -5.33 -6.48
C ASP A 37 20.45 -5.48 -6.53
N LEU A 38 19.70 -4.40 -6.33
CA LEU A 38 18.23 -4.40 -6.45
C LEU A 38 17.78 -4.78 -7.87
N VAL A 39 18.42 -4.23 -8.90
CA VAL A 39 18.11 -4.56 -10.30
C VAL A 39 18.40 -6.03 -10.59
N GLU A 40 19.50 -6.58 -10.08
CA GLU A 40 19.82 -8.01 -10.24
C GLU A 40 18.82 -8.90 -9.52
N VAL A 41 18.44 -8.57 -8.28
CA VAL A 41 17.40 -9.29 -7.52
C VAL A 41 16.06 -9.28 -8.27
N LEU A 42 15.64 -8.14 -8.82
CA LEU A 42 14.41 -8.02 -9.61
C LEU A 42 14.44 -8.81 -10.95
N ARG A 43 15.63 -9.18 -11.41
CA ARG A 43 15.83 -10.01 -12.60
C ARG A 43 15.96 -11.50 -12.30
N THR A 44 15.83 -11.90 -11.04
CA THR A 44 15.78 -13.32 -10.66
C THR A 44 14.68 -14.02 -11.46
N GLY A 45 15.04 -15.14 -12.10
CA GLY A 45 14.10 -15.89 -12.92
C GLY A 45 13.00 -16.59 -12.10
N ASP A 46 11.89 -16.92 -12.75
CA ASP A 46 10.73 -17.55 -12.12
C ASP A 46 11.08 -18.91 -11.48
N ASP A 47 12.09 -19.59 -12.02
CA ASP A 47 12.62 -20.84 -11.48
C ASP A 47 13.25 -20.72 -10.08
N ARG A 48 13.62 -19.48 -9.68
CA ARG A 48 14.19 -19.16 -8.37
C ARG A 48 13.28 -18.28 -7.51
N LEU A 49 12.04 -18.09 -7.92
CA LEU A 49 11.09 -17.23 -7.20
C LEU A 49 10.90 -17.68 -5.74
N GLU A 50 10.87 -18.98 -5.48
CA GLU A 50 10.72 -19.52 -4.12
C GLU A 50 11.90 -19.12 -3.22
N GLU A 51 13.13 -19.16 -3.74
CA GLU A 51 14.33 -18.71 -2.98
C GLU A 51 14.25 -17.22 -2.66
N LEU A 52 13.81 -16.40 -3.63
CA LEU A 52 13.60 -14.96 -3.43
C LEU A 52 12.53 -14.67 -2.37
N LEU A 53 11.40 -15.38 -2.42
CA LEU A 53 10.32 -15.24 -1.43
C LEU A 53 10.80 -15.65 -0.03
N GLN A 54 11.59 -16.72 0.07
CA GLN A 54 12.17 -17.14 1.35
C GLN A 54 13.11 -16.07 1.91
N LEU A 55 13.97 -15.49 1.08
CA LEU A 55 14.85 -14.39 1.49
C LEU A 55 14.05 -13.17 1.95
N ALA A 56 13.02 -12.77 1.20
CA ALA A 56 12.14 -11.66 1.56
C ALA A 56 11.43 -11.92 2.90
N HIS A 57 10.98 -13.15 3.14
CA HIS A 57 10.37 -13.55 4.40
C HIS A 57 11.36 -13.44 5.59
N GLU A 58 12.59 -13.89 5.42
CA GLU A 58 13.61 -13.76 6.47
C GLU A 58 13.96 -12.29 6.77
N VAL A 59 14.02 -11.45 5.73
CA VAL A 59 14.19 -9.99 5.89
C VAL A 59 13.02 -9.40 6.69
N ARG A 60 11.78 -9.76 6.33
CA ARG A 60 10.59 -9.33 7.07
C ARG A 60 10.67 -9.75 8.54
N LEU A 61 10.96 -11.02 8.82
CA LEU A 61 11.06 -11.50 10.20
C LEU A 61 12.13 -10.78 11.01
N LYS A 62 13.27 -10.48 10.39
CA LYS A 62 14.37 -9.78 11.07
C LYS A 62 14.03 -8.34 11.42
N TYR A 63 13.35 -7.61 10.55
CA TYR A 63 13.15 -6.16 10.69
C TYR A 63 11.74 -5.76 11.17
N ASN A 64 10.73 -6.57 10.90
CA ASN A 64 9.34 -6.29 11.26
C ASN A 64 8.70 -7.33 12.18
N GLY A 65 9.39 -8.45 12.45
CA GLY A 65 8.82 -9.53 13.25
C GLY A 65 7.80 -10.38 12.50
N ASP A 66 7.00 -11.15 13.22
CA ASP A 66 6.01 -12.07 12.70
C ASP A 66 4.57 -11.54 12.76
N GLU A 67 4.37 -10.40 13.41
CA GLU A 67 3.07 -9.75 13.50
C GLU A 67 2.58 -9.28 12.13
N VAL A 68 1.26 -9.33 11.94
CA VAL A 68 0.57 -8.83 10.74
C VAL A 68 -0.48 -7.83 11.20
N GLU A 69 -0.37 -6.60 10.71
CA GLU A 69 -1.39 -5.59 10.87
C GLU A 69 -2.52 -5.82 9.88
N VAL A 70 -3.75 -5.70 10.37
CA VAL A 70 -4.95 -5.81 9.53
C VAL A 70 -5.64 -4.45 9.51
N GLU A 71 -5.73 -3.86 8.33
CA GLU A 71 -6.37 -2.59 8.10
C GLU A 71 -7.72 -2.78 7.42
N GLY A 72 -8.74 -2.08 7.89
CA GLY A 72 -10.02 -1.96 7.20
C GLY A 72 -10.12 -0.61 6.48
N ILE A 73 -10.76 -0.60 5.32
CA ILE A 73 -10.92 0.62 4.52
C ILE A 73 -12.40 0.93 4.30
N VAL A 74 -12.79 2.19 4.55
CA VAL A 74 -14.11 2.69 4.19
C VAL A 74 -14.00 3.86 3.21
N SER A 75 -14.87 3.89 2.22
CA SER A 75 -14.98 5.03 1.32
C SER A 75 -16.03 6.02 1.86
N LEU A 76 -15.55 7.11 2.46
CA LEU A 76 -16.40 8.22 2.90
C LEU A 76 -17.16 8.81 1.72
N LYS A 77 -16.48 8.96 0.58
CA LYS A 77 -17.09 9.39 -0.68
C LYS A 77 -16.68 8.43 -1.78
N THR A 78 -17.67 7.81 -2.42
CA THR A 78 -17.53 6.84 -3.50
C THR A 78 -17.99 7.45 -4.82
N GLY A 79 -17.36 7.13 -5.93
CA GLY A 79 -17.77 7.49 -7.29
C GLY A 79 -17.78 8.98 -7.60
N GLY A 80 -17.91 9.32 -8.89
CA GLY A 80 -18.01 10.71 -9.36
C GLY A 80 -16.77 11.56 -9.02
N CYS A 81 -15.58 10.97 -8.95
CA CYS A 81 -14.33 11.71 -8.85
C CYS A 81 -14.10 12.50 -10.14
N PRO A 82 -13.71 13.79 -10.09
CA PRO A 82 -13.51 14.61 -11.29
C PRO A 82 -12.22 14.28 -12.07
N GLU A 83 -11.36 13.40 -11.54
CA GLU A 83 -10.12 12.99 -12.18
C GLU A 83 -10.33 11.92 -13.27
N ASP A 84 -9.42 11.89 -14.23
CA ASP A 84 -9.44 11.03 -15.41
C ASP A 84 -8.54 9.78 -15.31
N CYS A 85 -8.31 9.27 -14.12
CA CYS A 85 -7.49 8.09 -13.91
C CYS A 85 -8.10 6.87 -14.61
N HIS A 86 -7.51 6.44 -15.73
CA HIS A 86 -8.05 5.42 -16.63
C HIS A 86 -8.31 4.04 -16.01
N PHE A 87 -7.60 3.69 -14.95
CA PHE A 87 -7.78 2.42 -14.23
C PHE A 87 -8.76 2.50 -13.05
N CYS A 88 -9.22 3.71 -12.70
CA CYS A 88 -9.97 3.94 -11.47
C CYS A 88 -11.47 3.90 -11.70
N SER A 89 -12.16 2.94 -11.09
CA SER A 89 -13.64 2.84 -11.13
C SER A 89 -14.38 3.98 -10.42
N GLN A 90 -13.65 4.82 -9.63
CA GLN A 90 -14.23 5.97 -8.95
C GLN A 90 -14.33 7.22 -9.85
N SER A 91 -13.66 7.23 -11.00
CA SER A 91 -13.69 8.36 -11.94
C SER A 91 -15.10 8.62 -12.47
N GLY A 92 -15.54 9.87 -12.45
CA GLY A 92 -16.77 10.33 -13.08
C GLY A 92 -16.61 10.66 -14.57
N GLN A 93 -15.39 10.58 -15.11
CA GLN A 93 -15.08 10.85 -16.52
C GLN A 93 -15.35 9.63 -17.43
N PHE A 94 -15.47 8.44 -16.86
CA PHE A 94 -15.68 7.19 -17.57
C PHE A 94 -16.96 6.50 -17.13
N THR A 95 -17.48 5.62 -17.97
CA THR A 95 -18.62 4.77 -17.61
C THR A 95 -18.20 3.80 -16.51
N SER A 96 -18.83 3.93 -15.34
CA SER A 96 -18.56 3.09 -14.18
C SER A 96 -19.88 2.69 -13.51
N PRO A 97 -20.01 1.42 -13.02
CA PRO A 97 -21.17 1.00 -12.23
C PRO A 97 -21.14 1.57 -10.80
N VAL A 98 -20.06 2.23 -10.38
CA VAL A 98 -19.90 2.77 -9.04
C VAL A 98 -20.76 3.99 -8.86
N ARG A 99 -21.73 3.91 -7.93
CA ARG A 99 -22.63 5.03 -7.61
C ARG A 99 -21.91 6.06 -6.74
N SER A 100 -22.23 7.34 -6.95
CA SER A 100 -21.75 8.40 -6.07
C SER A 100 -22.52 8.36 -4.75
N VAL A 101 -21.81 8.12 -3.67
CA VAL A 101 -22.34 8.02 -2.30
C VAL A 101 -21.44 8.79 -1.35
N TRP A 102 -22.05 9.50 -0.39
CA TRP A 102 -21.37 10.10 0.76
C TRP A 102 -21.89 9.44 2.03
N LEU A 103 -20.98 9.00 2.89
CA LEU A 103 -21.33 8.49 4.21
C LEU A 103 -21.45 9.66 5.21
N ASN A 104 -22.39 9.53 6.15
CA ASN A 104 -22.46 10.39 7.31
C ASN A 104 -21.65 9.83 8.49
N ILE A 105 -21.46 10.64 9.54
CA ILE A 105 -20.68 10.25 10.72
C ILE A 105 -21.20 8.96 11.39
N PRO A 106 -22.52 8.78 11.62
CA PRO A 106 -23.02 7.52 12.19
C PRO A 106 -22.73 6.29 11.32
N GLN A 107 -22.65 6.46 9.99
CA GLN A 107 -22.28 5.35 9.08
C GLN A 107 -20.78 5.03 9.17
N LEU A 108 -19.91 6.05 9.33
CA LEU A 108 -18.48 5.85 9.56
C LEU A 108 -18.23 5.10 10.87
N VAL A 109 -18.86 5.51 11.96
CA VAL A 109 -18.75 4.84 13.27
C VAL A 109 -19.20 3.38 13.19
N ARG A 110 -20.31 3.09 12.49
CA ARG A 110 -20.74 1.71 12.28
C ARG A 110 -19.73 0.90 11.49
N ALA A 111 -19.16 1.47 10.43
CA ALA A 111 -18.14 0.79 9.63
C ALA A 111 -16.89 0.50 10.47
N ALA A 112 -16.43 1.43 11.28
CA ALA A 112 -15.31 1.24 12.18
C ALA A 112 -15.57 0.12 13.21
N LYS A 113 -16.78 0.07 13.80
CA LYS A 113 -17.19 -1.04 14.72
C LYS A 113 -17.13 -2.39 14.02
N GLN A 114 -17.72 -2.50 12.83
CA GLN A 114 -17.68 -3.73 12.03
C GLN A 114 -16.26 -4.14 11.67
N THR A 115 -15.41 -3.18 11.30
CA THR A 115 -14.00 -3.42 11.01
C THR A 115 -13.27 -3.94 12.24
N ARG A 116 -13.47 -3.31 13.40
CA ARG A 116 -12.86 -3.76 14.66
C ARG A 116 -13.28 -5.18 15.05
N GLU A 117 -14.53 -5.55 14.80
CA GLU A 117 -15.06 -6.90 15.05
C GLU A 117 -14.37 -7.98 14.21
N THR A 118 -13.78 -7.64 13.06
CA THR A 118 -12.98 -8.57 12.24
C THR A 118 -11.55 -8.78 12.76
N GLY A 119 -11.16 -8.07 13.82
CA GLY A 119 -9.81 -8.14 14.39
C GLY A 119 -8.84 -7.10 13.80
N ALA A 120 -9.33 -6.17 12.97
CA ALA A 120 -8.49 -5.11 12.44
C ALA A 120 -8.01 -4.16 13.55
N SER A 121 -6.76 -3.71 13.45
CA SER A 121 -6.11 -2.73 14.32
C SER A 121 -6.20 -1.31 13.77
N GLU A 122 -6.35 -1.16 12.46
CA GLU A 122 -6.39 0.11 11.76
C GLU A 122 -7.65 0.28 10.91
N PHE A 123 -8.09 1.53 10.75
CA PHE A 123 -9.27 1.89 9.97
C PHE A 123 -9.02 3.11 9.09
N CYS A 124 -8.82 2.89 7.80
CA CYS A 124 -8.55 3.93 6.82
C CYS A 124 -9.85 4.52 6.25
N ILE A 125 -9.95 5.85 6.22
CA ILE A 125 -11.06 6.57 5.60
C ILE A 125 -10.57 7.23 4.31
N VAL A 126 -11.11 6.81 3.16
CA VAL A 126 -10.75 7.33 1.85
C VAL A 126 -11.90 8.10 1.20
N ALA A 127 -11.58 9.02 0.30
CA ALA A 127 -12.57 9.78 -0.45
C ALA A 127 -12.18 9.96 -1.92
N ALA A 128 -13.13 9.68 -2.82
CA ALA A 128 -12.95 9.85 -4.27
C ALA A 128 -13.13 11.33 -4.67
N VAL A 129 -12.11 12.15 -4.41
CA VAL A 129 -12.07 13.60 -4.67
C VAL A 129 -10.73 13.99 -5.28
N ARG A 130 -10.68 15.16 -5.93
CA ARG A 130 -9.41 15.73 -6.45
C ARG A 130 -8.45 16.10 -5.32
N GLY A 131 -8.99 16.66 -4.25
CA GLY A 131 -8.24 17.09 -3.07
C GLY A 131 -9.19 17.54 -1.97
N PRO A 132 -8.69 17.68 -0.73
CA PRO A 132 -9.51 18.09 0.39
C PRO A 132 -9.90 19.56 0.29
N ASP A 133 -11.18 19.86 0.56
CA ASP A 133 -11.66 21.21 0.86
C ASP A 133 -11.95 21.34 2.36
N ALA A 134 -12.29 22.56 2.80
CA ALA A 134 -12.54 22.85 4.21
C ALA A 134 -13.71 22.03 4.78
N LYS A 135 -14.75 21.77 3.98
CA LYS A 135 -15.92 21.00 4.39
C LYS A 135 -15.58 19.52 4.58
N LEU A 136 -14.83 18.93 3.65
CA LEU A 136 -14.35 17.55 3.75
C LEU A 136 -13.45 17.40 4.97
N MET A 137 -12.52 18.33 5.18
CA MET A 137 -11.60 18.28 6.32
C MET A 137 -12.34 18.38 7.66
N GLU A 138 -13.41 19.18 7.75
CA GLU A 138 -14.23 19.25 8.95
C GLU A 138 -14.98 17.95 9.20
N GLN A 139 -15.63 17.41 8.16
CA GLN A 139 -16.31 16.10 8.25
C GLN A 139 -15.35 14.98 8.66
N MET A 140 -14.12 14.99 8.14
CA MET A 140 -13.08 14.01 8.52
C MET A 140 -12.71 14.13 9.99
N ARG A 141 -12.46 15.35 10.50
CA ARG A 141 -12.14 15.57 11.93
C ARG A 141 -13.27 15.11 12.86
N GLU A 142 -14.51 15.50 12.53
CA GLU A 142 -15.69 15.08 13.30
C GLU A 142 -15.88 13.56 13.25
N GLY A 143 -15.67 12.94 12.07
CA GLY A 143 -15.77 11.50 11.86
C GLY A 143 -14.71 10.72 12.65
N VAL A 144 -13.45 11.13 12.56
CA VAL A 144 -12.34 10.51 13.31
C VAL A 144 -12.56 10.65 14.81
N LYS A 145 -12.96 11.86 15.28
CA LYS A 145 -13.30 12.06 16.70
C LYS A 145 -14.41 11.14 17.16
N ALA A 146 -15.51 11.04 16.42
CA ALA A 146 -16.64 10.19 16.77
C ALA A 146 -16.27 8.70 16.79
N ILE A 147 -15.37 8.26 15.89
CA ILE A 147 -14.86 6.89 15.88
C ILE A 147 -14.05 6.64 17.16
N HIS A 148 -13.08 7.49 17.48
CA HIS A 148 -12.24 7.33 18.68
C HIS A 148 -13.02 7.42 19.99
N ASP A 149 -14.14 8.17 20.02
CA ASP A 149 -15.02 8.23 21.20
C ASP A 149 -15.75 6.88 21.47
N GLU A 150 -15.89 6.01 20.44
CA GLU A 150 -16.71 4.80 20.51
C GLU A 150 -15.98 3.49 20.18
N VAL A 151 -14.84 3.54 19.51
CA VAL A 151 -14.14 2.36 18.98
C VAL A 151 -12.64 2.48 19.27
N ASP A 152 -12.08 1.43 19.85
CA ASP A 152 -10.63 1.29 20.07
C ASP A 152 -9.98 0.77 18.78
N ILE A 153 -9.72 1.66 17.82
CA ILE A 153 -9.07 1.39 16.53
C ILE A 153 -8.25 2.61 16.12
N GLN A 154 -7.10 2.40 15.45
CA GLN A 154 -6.26 3.47 14.92
C GLN A 154 -6.76 3.99 13.58
#